data_89a24ae6541845db06f58143ead2e659
#
_entry.id   89a24ae6541845db06f58143ead2e659
#
_cell.length_a   1.000
_cell.length_b   1.000
_cell.length_c   1.000
_cell.angle_alpha   90.00
_cell.angle_beta   90.00
_cell.angle_gamma   90.00
#
_symmetry.space_group_name_H-M   'P 1'
#
loop_
_entity.id
_entity.type
_entity.pdbx_description
1 polymer ?
#
loop_
_entity_poly.entity_id
_entity_poly.type
_entity_poly.pdbx_seq_one_letter_code
_entity_poly.pdbx_strand_id
1 'polypeptide(L)'
;MKKTLFSILLILAFSIGLMAQPMAITSVPANGYFGVYLADLDEDTANELGYPYMFGVLVSGVVEDSPAEEYGIEADDIIMSVDGAQANDRDTFMQLVANVMANQSVNFSIWRAEAPIEIAVVAGTRPAVTQEVQITPTRGHNVGFGGGSWIPAFQFNDPADVNGIIVPLGFKALPEDGIIMQGGAGKGNVGKGFFIGGMGMGYTVERKKADTDPAFAGFHTNMRYSMSMGGVTLEKRFPIYGNVIGSLGTMLGAGEHNLELARTNGSYNWGDINGTMLNSSNSYVRLNRSFLVVQPRAELLWKLLPWFALRGEVAYTYGYAPEEGWTAETGAGDTYDVSASPNTDFGGLSISIGPWFGF
;
A
#
# COMPACT_ATOMS: atom_id res chain seq x y z
N MET A 1 -14.75 -0.30 25.12
CA MET A 1 -13.92 -0.60 23.95
C MET A 1 -13.80 0.56 22.93
N LYS A 2 -14.88 1.24 22.53
CA LYS A 2 -14.78 2.38 21.56
C LYS A 2 -13.92 3.56 22.04
N LYS A 3 -13.84 3.83 23.33
CA LYS A 3 -13.03 4.94 23.90
C LYS A 3 -11.52 4.65 23.94
N THR A 4 -11.12 3.40 24.08
CA THR A 4 -9.71 2.98 24.09
C THR A 4 -9.09 2.99 22.69
N LEU A 5 -9.87 2.65 21.66
CA LEU A 5 -9.40 2.68 20.27
C LEU A 5 -9.15 4.12 19.79
N PHE A 6 -10.00 5.05 20.21
CA PHE A 6 -9.84 6.48 19.89
C PHE A 6 -8.59 7.08 20.55
N SER A 7 -8.25 6.62 21.77
CA SER A 7 -7.04 7.05 22.47
C SER A 7 -5.76 6.50 21.82
N ILE A 8 -5.78 5.29 21.29
CA ILE A 8 -4.63 4.70 20.57
C ILE A 8 -4.42 5.41 19.23
N LEU A 9 -5.50 5.74 18.51
CA LEU A 9 -5.41 6.50 17.27
C LEU A 9 -4.88 7.93 17.50
N LEU A 10 -5.28 8.56 18.60
CA LEU A 10 -4.80 9.90 19.00
C LEU A 10 -3.32 9.88 19.42
N ILE A 11 -2.88 8.81 20.10
CA ILE A 11 -1.47 8.63 20.51
C ILE A 11 -0.58 8.38 19.29
N LEU A 12 -1.04 7.61 18.28
CA LEU A 12 -0.30 7.45 17.03
C LEU A 12 -0.20 8.77 16.24
N ALA A 13 -1.27 9.57 16.20
CA ALA A 13 -1.26 10.88 15.55
C ALA A 13 -0.37 11.88 16.29
N PHE A 14 -0.29 11.80 17.63
CA PHE A 14 0.54 12.69 18.44
C PHE A 14 2.04 12.31 18.40
N SER A 15 2.37 11.02 18.28
CA SER A 15 3.77 10.56 18.13
C SER A 15 4.37 10.91 16.75
N ILE A 16 3.57 11.02 15.71
CA ILE A 16 4.02 11.51 14.39
C ILE A 16 4.32 13.01 14.42
N GLY A 17 3.58 13.78 15.22
CA GLY A 17 3.82 15.23 15.40
C GLY A 17 5.11 15.57 16.17
N LEU A 18 5.64 14.66 16.98
CA LEU A 18 6.83 14.91 17.80
C LEU A 18 8.17 14.60 17.09
N MET A 19 8.15 13.94 15.93
CA MET A 19 9.35 13.62 15.15
C MET A 19 9.73 14.67 14.10
N ALA A 20 8.94 15.71 13.93
CA ALA A 20 9.23 16.82 13.02
C ALA A 20 9.86 18.02 13.77
N GLN A 21 10.92 17.78 14.55
CA GLN A 21 11.81 18.88 14.97
C GLN A 21 12.81 19.10 13.85
N PRO A 22 12.92 20.32 13.28
CA PRO A 22 13.99 20.61 12.34
C PRO A 22 15.32 20.49 13.08
N MET A 23 16.16 19.54 12.66
CA MET A 23 17.55 19.48 13.12
C MET A 23 18.24 20.78 12.67
N ALA A 24 18.62 21.58 13.63
CA ALA A 24 19.50 22.72 13.39
C ALA A 24 20.86 22.18 12.89
N ILE A 25 21.13 22.37 11.61
CA ILE A 25 22.42 22.05 11.02
C ILE A 25 23.39 23.14 11.45
N THR A 26 24.30 22.79 12.32
CA THR A 26 25.46 23.62 12.71
C THR A 26 26.28 23.99 11.49
N SER A 27 26.73 25.26 11.43
CA SER A 27 27.50 25.91 10.39
C SER A 27 28.57 25.04 9.74
N VAL A 28 28.37 24.70 8.46
CA VAL A 28 29.39 24.21 7.55
C VAL A 28 30.14 25.43 6.94
N PRO A 29 31.46 25.37 6.72
CA PRO A 29 32.22 26.48 6.15
C PRO A 29 31.72 26.83 4.76
N ALA A 30 31.95 28.08 4.38
CA ALA A 30 31.48 28.86 3.23
C ALA A 30 31.56 28.14 1.85
N ASN A 31 30.82 27.06 1.64
CA ASN A 31 30.59 26.54 0.30
C ASN A 31 29.58 27.46 -0.41
N GLY A 32 29.82 27.68 -1.69
CA GLY A 32 28.97 28.53 -2.50
C GLY A 32 27.51 28.11 -2.44
N TYR A 33 26.63 29.08 -2.45
CA TYR A 33 25.19 28.89 -2.40
C TYR A 33 24.59 29.40 -3.72
N PHE A 34 23.73 28.61 -4.32
CA PHE A 34 23.03 28.92 -5.57
C PHE A 34 21.56 29.28 -5.35
N GLY A 35 20.90 28.64 -4.42
CA GLY A 35 19.48 28.89 -4.10
C GLY A 35 18.51 28.15 -5.01
N VAL A 36 18.83 26.92 -5.41
CA VAL A 36 17.95 26.07 -6.18
C VAL A 36 17.41 24.93 -5.32
N TYR A 37 16.17 24.58 -5.53
CA TYR A 37 15.57 23.32 -5.07
C TYR A 37 15.70 22.31 -6.20
N LEU A 38 16.13 21.10 -5.87
CA LEU A 38 16.43 20.07 -6.85
C LEU A 38 15.54 18.84 -6.63
N ALA A 39 15.06 18.28 -7.72
CA ALA A 39 14.36 17.01 -7.76
C ALA A 39 15.06 16.06 -8.74
N ASP A 40 14.84 14.75 -8.53
CA ASP A 40 15.25 13.75 -9.52
C ASP A 40 14.37 13.90 -10.76
N LEU A 41 14.98 13.75 -11.93
CA LEU A 41 14.28 13.79 -13.21
C LEU A 41 13.67 12.42 -13.48
N ASP A 42 12.35 12.35 -13.70
CA ASP A 42 11.65 11.17 -14.15
C ASP A 42 11.26 11.26 -15.64
N GLU A 43 10.88 10.12 -16.22
CA GLU A 43 10.55 10.01 -17.64
C GLU A 43 9.33 10.86 -18.03
N ASP A 44 8.32 10.91 -17.15
CA ASP A 44 7.11 11.69 -17.41
C ASP A 44 7.41 13.18 -17.47
N THR A 45 8.22 13.69 -16.53
CA THR A 45 8.67 15.09 -16.49
C THR A 45 9.57 15.42 -17.67
N ALA A 46 10.51 14.54 -18.02
CA ALA A 46 11.36 14.72 -19.19
C ALA A 46 10.53 14.85 -20.48
N ASN A 47 9.53 13.99 -20.66
CA ASN A 47 8.62 14.06 -21.79
C ASN A 47 7.74 15.31 -21.80
N GLU A 48 7.23 15.77 -20.64
CA GLU A 48 6.43 17.00 -20.53
C GLU A 48 7.25 18.24 -20.90
N LEU A 49 8.56 18.24 -20.58
CA LEU A 49 9.49 19.36 -20.87
C LEU A 49 10.19 19.22 -22.24
N GLY A 50 9.81 18.22 -23.05
CA GLY A 50 10.42 17.96 -24.34
C GLY A 50 11.92 17.63 -24.25
N TYR A 51 12.37 17.07 -23.11
CA TYR A 51 13.77 16.75 -22.87
C TYR A 51 14.11 15.36 -23.41
N PRO A 52 15.05 15.24 -24.38
CA PRO A 52 15.27 13.98 -25.09
C PRO A 52 16.21 13.00 -24.38
N TYR A 53 16.71 13.33 -23.18
CA TYR A 53 17.69 12.54 -22.46
C TYR A 53 17.15 12.06 -21.10
N MET A 54 17.79 11.00 -20.55
CA MET A 54 17.42 10.41 -19.27
C MET A 54 18.42 10.75 -18.14
N PHE A 55 19.19 11.82 -18.30
CA PHE A 55 20.12 12.34 -17.30
C PHE A 55 19.83 13.83 -17.04
N GLY A 56 20.25 14.35 -15.92
CA GLY A 56 20.05 15.74 -15.55
C GLY A 56 19.37 15.87 -14.19
N VAL A 57 19.29 17.09 -13.71
CA VAL A 57 18.67 17.41 -12.43
C VAL A 57 17.60 18.46 -12.63
N LEU A 58 16.39 18.17 -12.23
CA LEU A 58 15.28 19.10 -12.33
C LEU A 58 15.38 20.17 -11.26
N VAL A 59 15.30 21.44 -11.66
CA VAL A 59 15.11 22.56 -10.77
C VAL A 59 13.64 22.62 -10.38
N SER A 60 13.32 22.14 -9.19
CA SER A 60 11.96 22.12 -8.67
C SER A 60 11.50 23.48 -8.11
N GLY A 61 12.38 24.44 -8.02
CA GLY A 61 12.11 25.81 -7.61
C GLY A 61 13.38 26.60 -7.34
N VAL A 62 13.24 27.91 -7.23
CA VAL A 62 14.32 28.86 -6.97
C VAL A 62 13.99 29.66 -5.71
N VAL A 63 15.00 29.95 -4.90
CA VAL A 63 14.84 30.72 -3.68
C VAL A 63 14.82 32.19 -4.06
N GLU A 64 13.89 32.96 -3.53
CA GLU A 64 13.78 34.41 -3.70
C GLU A 64 15.03 35.11 -3.20
N ASP A 65 15.51 36.14 -3.90
CA ASP A 65 16.75 36.87 -3.64
C ASP A 65 18.02 35.99 -3.65
N SER A 66 17.98 34.87 -4.38
CA SER A 66 19.13 33.97 -4.53
C SER A 66 19.93 34.23 -5.81
N PRO A 67 21.20 33.77 -5.89
CA PRO A 67 21.95 33.82 -7.13
C PRO A 67 21.25 33.15 -8.31
N ALA A 68 20.57 32.02 -8.09
CA ALA A 68 19.85 31.33 -9.16
C ALA A 68 18.75 32.23 -9.76
N GLU A 69 18.00 32.95 -8.93
CA GLU A 69 16.98 33.87 -9.39
C GLU A 69 17.62 35.09 -10.11
N GLU A 70 18.69 35.69 -9.53
CA GLU A 70 19.38 36.83 -10.09
C GLU A 70 19.96 36.54 -11.49
N TYR A 71 20.47 35.31 -11.70
CA TYR A 71 21.02 34.89 -12.99
C TYR A 71 20.01 34.21 -13.89
N GLY A 72 18.72 34.16 -13.49
CA GLY A 72 17.61 33.74 -14.33
C GLY A 72 17.47 32.23 -14.49
N ILE A 73 17.86 31.44 -13.48
CA ILE A 73 17.43 30.04 -13.37
C ILE A 73 15.97 30.03 -12.92
N GLU A 74 15.17 29.18 -13.51
CA GLU A 74 13.72 29.08 -13.26
C GLU A 74 13.33 27.68 -12.83
N ALA A 75 12.14 27.56 -12.27
CA ALA A 75 11.52 26.26 -12.05
C ALA A 75 11.25 25.56 -13.41
N ASP A 76 11.35 24.25 -13.43
CA ASP A 76 11.25 23.38 -14.59
C ASP A 76 12.47 23.40 -15.54
N ASP A 77 13.55 24.10 -15.15
CA ASP A 77 14.86 23.91 -15.80
C ASP A 77 15.43 22.53 -15.49
N ILE A 78 16.11 21.93 -16.46
CA ILE A 78 16.88 20.70 -16.23
C ILE A 78 18.37 21.01 -16.35
N ILE A 79 19.12 20.92 -15.25
CA ILE A 79 20.57 21.12 -15.25
C ILE A 79 21.23 19.87 -15.82
N MET A 80 21.89 20.03 -16.99
CA MET A 80 22.57 18.95 -17.71
C MET A 80 24.03 18.82 -17.32
N SER A 81 24.72 19.96 -17.08
CA SER A 81 26.12 19.95 -16.69
C SER A 81 26.51 21.17 -15.86
N VAL A 82 27.63 21.05 -15.15
CA VAL A 82 28.28 22.08 -14.35
C VAL A 82 29.72 22.22 -14.81
N ASP A 83 30.13 23.40 -15.33
CA ASP A 83 31.45 23.65 -15.91
C ASP A 83 31.86 22.57 -16.95
N GLY A 84 30.89 22.08 -17.75
CA GLY A 84 31.07 21.04 -18.76
C GLY A 84 31.11 19.62 -18.22
N ALA A 85 31.07 19.39 -16.92
CA ALA A 85 30.95 18.09 -16.31
C ALA A 85 29.48 17.68 -16.20
N GLN A 86 29.09 16.53 -16.74
CA GLN A 86 27.71 16.06 -16.80
C GLN A 86 27.13 15.81 -15.39
N ALA A 87 25.98 16.38 -15.12
CA ALA A 87 25.18 16.12 -13.93
C ALA A 87 24.17 15.00 -14.25
N ASN A 88 24.49 13.75 -13.91
CA ASN A 88 23.63 12.63 -14.22
C ASN A 88 22.35 12.58 -13.37
N ASP A 89 22.48 12.97 -12.13
CA ASP A 89 21.47 12.98 -11.08
C ASP A 89 21.79 14.05 -10.03
N ARG A 90 20.91 14.19 -9.07
CA ARG A 90 21.05 15.11 -7.95
C ARG A 90 22.35 14.91 -7.16
N ASP A 91 22.73 13.65 -6.91
CA ASP A 91 23.93 13.34 -6.12
C ASP A 91 25.20 13.75 -6.88
N THR A 92 25.25 13.48 -8.18
CA THR A 92 26.34 13.91 -9.06
C THR A 92 26.44 15.45 -9.10
N PHE A 93 25.30 16.14 -9.25
CA PHE A 93 25.28 17.62 -9.20
C PHE A 93 25.83 18.14 -7.88
N MET A 94 25.39 17.59 -6.75
CA MET A 94 25.85 17.99 -5.43
C MET A 94 27.37 17.78 -5.26
N GLN A 95 27.94 16.72 -5.86
CA GLN A 95 29.39 16.50 -5.87
C GLN A 95 30.12 17.55 -6.71
N LEU A 96 29.58 17.89 -7.89
CA LEU A 96 30.18 18.91 -8.78
C LEU A 96 30.24 20.29 -8.13
N VAL A 97 29.21 20.66 -7.36
CA VAL A 97 29.15 21.99 -6.69
C VAL A 97 29.73 21.99 -5.26
N ALA A 98 30.12 20.83 -4.72
CA ALA A 98 30.55 20.68 -3.33
C ALA A 98 31.76 21.53 -2.94
N ASN A 99 32.64 21.82 -3.89
CA ASN A 99 33.88 22.61 -3.67
C ASN A 99 33.80 24.06 -4.23
N VAL A 100 32.65 24.47 -4.75
CA VAL A 100 32.46 25.84 -5.22
C VAL A 100 32.41 26.77 -4.03
N MET A 101 33.19 27.85 -4.10
CA MET A 101 33.25 28.90 -3.04
C MET A 101 32.32 30.06 -3.37
N ALA A 102 31.89 30.77 -2.35
CA ALA A 102 31.16 32.03 -2.55
C ALA A 102 31.97 33.00 -3.44
N ASN A 103 31.29 33.71 -4.33
CA ASN A 103 31.83 34.61 -5.37
C ASN A 103 32.56 33.89 -6.50
N GLN A 104 32.52 32.58 -6.58
CA GLN A 104 33.03 31.81 -7.72
C GLN A 104 31.94 31.71 -8.79
N SER A 105 32.31 31.98 -10.06
CA SER A 105 31.42 31.77 -11.21
C SER A 105 31.46 30.32 -11.64
N VAL A 106 30.28 29.75 -11.88
CA VAL A 106 30.07 28.38 -12.36
C VAL A 106 29.13 28.43 -13.56
N ASN A 107 29.44 27.67 -14.59
CA ASN A 107 28.67 27.64 -15.82
C ASN A 107 27.71 26.43 -15.80
N PHE A 108 26.40 26.70 -15.80
CA PHE A 108 25.38 25.67 -15.91
C PHE A 108 24.89 25.53 -17.35
N SER A 109 24.93 24.32 -17.90
CA SER A 109 24.19 24.00 -19.11
C SER A 109 22.82 23.47 -18.68
N ILE A 110 21.77 24.18 -19.05
CA ILE A 110 20.39 23.81 -18.68
C ILE A 110 19.53 23.60 -19.92
N TRP A 111 18.50 22.80 -19.79
CA TRP A 111 17.45 22.63 -20.78
C TRP A 111 16.25 23.45 -20.40
N ARG A 112 15.79 24.33 -21.29
CA ARG A 112 14.62 25.19 -21.14
C ARG A 112 13.97 25.42 -22.50
N ALA A 113 12.63 25.35 -22.58
CA ALA A 113 11.87 25.62 -23.80
C ALA A 113 12.37 24.78 -25.00
N GLU A 114 12.59 23.49 -24.79
CA GLU A 114 13.07 22.51 -25.79
C GLU A 114 14.46 22.84 -26.39
N ALA A 115 15.27 23.61 -25.70
CA ALA A 115 16.63 23.95 -26.14
C ALA A 115 17.64 24.02 -25.00
N PRO A 116 18.92 23.65 -25.23
CA PRO A 116 19.98 23.86 -24.28
C PRO A 116 20.40 25.34 -24.24
N ILE A 117 20.59 25.91 -23.04
CA ILE A 117 21.12 27.25 -22.81
C ILE A 117 22.24 27.20 -21.76
N GLU A 118 23.18 28.13 -21.86
CA GLU A 118 24.28 28.26 -20.90
C GLU A 118 24.05 29.49 -20.00
N ILE A 119 24.14 29.29 -18.69
CA ILE A 119 23.99 30.35 -17.70
C ILE A 119 25.19 30.33 -16.76
N ALA A 120 25.95 31.43 -16.74
CA ALA A 120 27.03 31.63 -15.78
C ALA A 120 26.47 32.23 -14.49
N VAL A 121 26.50 31.48 -13.40
CA VAL A 121 25.99 31.88 -12.09
C VAL A 121 27.13 32.09 -11.13
N VAL A 122 27.15 33.21 -10.44
CA VAL A 122 28.12 33.49 -9.36
C VAL A 122 27.52 32.95 -8.06
N ALA A 123 28.19 32.01 -7.44
CA ALA A 123 27.75 31.43 -6.16
C ALA A 123 27.77 32.49 -5.04
N GLY A 124 26.67 32.63 -4.35
CA GLY A 124 26.53 33.52 -3.19
C GLY A 124 26.97 32.88 -1.88
N THR A 125 26.86 33.66 -0.81
CA THR A 125 26.92 33.14 0.56
C THR A 125 25.51 32.73 1.01
N ARG A 126 25.38 31.58 1.67
CA ARG A 126 24.07 31.16 2.20
C ARG A 126 23.56 32.19 3.22
N PRO A 127 22.37 32.77 3.03
CA PRO A 127 21.80 33.68 4.02
C PRO A 127 21.64 32.95 5.37
N ALA A 128 21.92 33.65 6.48
CA ALA A 128 21.61 33.12 7.80
C ALA A 128 20.08 32.94 7.91
N VAL A 129 19.62 31.71 7.99
CA VAL A 129 18.20 31.40 7.84
C VAL A 129 17.41 31.92 9.03
N THR A 130 16.58 32.91 8.79
CA THR A 130 15.42 33.25 9.62
C THR A 130 14.19 33.46 8.71
N GLN A 131 13.93 32.54 7.80
CA GLN A 131 12.70 32.55 7.01
C GLN A 131 12.06 31.19 7.03
N GLU A 132 10.76 31.16 7.36
CA GLU A 132 9.89 30.03 7.07
C GLU A 132 9.95 29.77 5.56
N VAL A 133 10.52 28.62 5.21
CA VAL A 133 10.52 28.15 3.83
C VAL A 133 9.09 27.80 3.48
N GLN A 134 8.40 28.68 2.76
CA GLN A 134 7.18 28.29 2.06
C GLN A 134 7.60 27.38 0.91
N ILE A 135 7.51 26.08 1.14
CA ILE A 135 7.67 25.07 0.09
C ILE A 135 6.43 25.17 -0.79
N THR A 136 6.55 25.90 -1.90
CA THR A 136 5.56 25.78 -2.97
C THR A 136 5.77 24.41 -3.60
N PRO A 137 4.82 23.48 -3.50
CA PRO A 137 5.00 22.15 -4.06
C PRO A 137 5.02 22.25 -5.58
N THR A 138 6.21 22.13 -6.16
CA THR A 138 6.40 22.11 -7.60
C THR A 138 5.96 20.76 -8.18
N ARG A 139 5.36 20.79 -9.36
CA ARG A 139 4.98 19.66 -10.20
C ARG A 139 6.17 18.71 -10.38
N GLY A 140 6.01 17.48 -10.09
CA GLY A 140 7.04 16.46 -10.34
C GLY A 140 7.44 15.70 -9.09
N HIS A 141 6.49 15.40 -8.23
CA HIS A 141 6.74 14.52 -7.10
C HIS A 141 6.70 13.07 -7.62
N ASN A 142 7.85 12.43 -7.62
CA ASN A 142 7.94 11.03 -7.96
C ASN A 142 7.15 10.18 -6.95
N VAL A 143 5.87 9.94 -7.27
CA VAL A 143 4.99 9.05 -6.51
C VAL A 143 5.24 7.57 -6.87
N GLY A 144 6.25 7.32 -7.72
CA GLY A 144 6.66 6.00 -8.19
C GLY A 144 5.91 5.52 -9.44
N PHE A 145 6.50 4.54 -10.12
CA PHE A 145 5.90 3.90 -11.31
C PHE A 145 4.96 2.77 -10.95
N GLY A 146 5.23 2.07 -9.86
CA GLY A 146 4.45 0.92 -9.44
C GLY A 146 5.21 0.00 -8.52
N GLY A 147 4.59 -1.11 -8.17
CA GLY A 147 5.23 -2.11 -7.32
C GLY A 147 4.23 -3.09 -6.73
N GLY A 148 4.71 -3.84 -5.76
CA GLY A 148 3.92 -4.83 -5.04
C GLY A 148 4.15 -4.79 -3.54
N SER A 149 3.18 -5.32 -2.81
CA SER A 149 3.18 -5.37 -1.35
C SER A 149 2.68 -6.72 -0.87
N TRP A 150 3.30 -7.26 0.17
CA TRP A 150 2.64 -8.21 1.05
C TRP A 150 1.75 -7.46 2.03
N ILE A 151 0.52 -7.95 2.24
CA ILE A 151 -0.51 -7.27 3.02
C ILE A 151 -0.94 -8.16 4.19
N PRO A 152 -0.28 -8.07 5.36
CA PRO A 152 -0.87 -8.54 6.59
C PRO A 152 -1.87 -7.49 7.08
N ALA A 153 -3.16 -7.85 7.12
CA ALA A 153 -4.23 -6.94 7.50
C ALA A 153 -5.01 -7.50 8.69
N PHE A 154 -5.20 -6.70 9.71
CA PHE A 154 -6.16 -7.01 10.76
C PHE A 154 -7.53 -6.50 10.31
N GLN A 155 -8.45 -7.43 10.07
CA GLN A 155 -9.82 -7.16 9.65
C GLN A 155 -10.75 -7.32 10.84
N PHE A 156 -11.42 -6.24 11.21
CA PHE A 156 -12.52 -6.30 12.18
C PHE A 156 -13.75 -6.86 11.46
N ASN A 157 -14.26 -7.98 11.92
CA ASN A 157 -15.44 -8.64 11.38
C ASN A 157 -16.24 -9.29 12.49
N ASP A 158 -17.52 -9.52 12.25
CA ASP A 158 -18.38 -10.23 13.17
C ASP A 158 -18.63 -11.66 12.65
N PRO A 159 -18.07 -12.71 13.29
CA PRO A 159 -18.26 -14.08 12.90
C PRO A 159 -19.47 -14.75 13.57
N ALA A 160 -20.44 -14.00 14.13
CA ALA A 160 -21.55 -14.53 14.91
C ALA A 160 -22.32 -15.64 14.19
N ASP A 161 -22.58 -15.46 12.90
CA ASP A 161 -23.29 -16.44 12.07
C ASP A 161 -22.55 -17.78 12.00
N VAL A 162 -21.25 -17.74 11.72
CA VAL A 162 -20.40 -18.93 11.65
C VAL A 162 -20.25 -19.55 13.04
N ASN A 163 -20.08 -18.74 14.08
CA ASN A 163 -19.99 -19.18 15.46
C ASN A 163 -21.29 -19.88 15.90
N GLY A 164 -22.46 -19.40 15.44
CA GLY A 164 -23.75 -20.03 15.65
C GLY A 164 -23.83 -21.47 15.15
N ILE A 165 -23.03 -21.82 14.13
CA ILE A 165 -22.96 -23.19 13.60
C ILE A 165 -21.87 -24.01 14.30
N ILE A 166 -20.64 -23.46 14.42
CA ILE A 166 -19.48 -24.25 14.85
C ILE A 166 -19.44 -24.49 16.36
N VAL A 167 -19.92 -23.56 17.17
CA VAL A 167 -19.89 -23.70 18.64
C VAL A 167 -20.80 -24.80 19.12
N PRO A 168 -22.08 -24.98 18.65
CA PRO A 168 -22.91 -26.10 19.00
C PRO A 168 -22.30 -27.44 18.56
N LEU A 169 -21.51 -27.46 17.48
CA LEU A 169 -20.76 -28.65 17.07
C LEU A 169 -19.55 -28.96 17.97
N GLY A 170 -19.28 -28.09 18.97
CA GLY A 170 -18.20 -28.23 19.95
C GLY A 170 -16.85 -27.77 19.47
N PHE A 171 -16.77 -26.89 18.46
CA PHE A 171 -15.56 -26.19 18.09
C PHE A 171 -15.42 -24.89 18.89
N LYS A 172 -14.19 -24.43 19.06
CA LYS A 172 -13.92 -23.12 19.64
C LYS A 172 -14.48 -22.02 18.72
N ALA A 173 -15.06 -20.96 19.27
CA ALA A 173 -15.53 -19.82 18.50
C ALA A 173 -14.39 -19.16 17.70
N LEU A 174 -14.70 -18.62 16.52
CA LEU A 174 -13.83 -17.68 15.81
C LEU A 174 -13.70 -16.40 16.63
N PRO A 175 -12.57 -15.69 16.51
CA PRO A 175 -12.35 -14.43 17.24
C PRO A 175 -13.42 -13.38 16.86
N GLU A 176 -14.09 -12.80 17.86
CA GLU A 176 -15.08 -11.73 17.67
C GLU A 176 -14.43 -10.36 17.50
N ASP A 177 -13.16 -10.23 17.93
CA ASP A 177 -12.42 -8.97 17.81
C ASP A 177 -11.88 -8.71 16.40
N GLY A 178 -11.85 -9.73 15.54
CA GLY A 178 -11.33 -9.69 14.18
C GLY A 178 -10.31 -10.77 13.89
N ILE A 179 -9.86 -10.81 12.63
CA ILE A 179 -8.96 -11.84 12.09
C ILE A 179 -7.76 -11.19 11.39
N ILE A 180 -6.65 -11.92 11.33
CA ILE A 180 -5.49 -11.51 10.53
C ILE A 180 -5.60 -12.16 9.15
N MET A 181 -5.93 -11.35 8.15
CA MET A 181 -5.89 -11.76 6.75
C MET A 181 -4.49 -11.54 6.18
N GLN A 182 -4.10 -12.35 5.21
CA GLN A 182 -2.83 -12.22 4.50
C GLN A 182 -3.07 -12.21 3.00
N GLY A 183 -2.29 -11.40 2.31
CA GLY A 183 -2.45 -11.27 0.87
C GLY A 183 -1.35 -10.49 0.20
N GLY A 184 -1.64 -10.05 -1.00
CA GLY A 184 -0.73 -9.24 -1.79
C GLY A 184 -1.47 -8.22 -2.63
N ALA A 185 -0.76 -7.16 -2.99
CA ALA A 185 -1.20 -6.17 -3.95
C ALA A 185 -0.09 -5.85 -4.94
N GLY A 186 -0.51 -5.48 -6.16
CA GLY A 186 0.38 -4.92 -7.16
C GLY A 186 -0.35 -3.82 -7.92
N LYS A 187 0.32 -2.70 -8.16
CA LYS A 187 -0.27 -1.56 -8.87
C LYS A 187 0.79 -0.80 -9.66
N GLY A 188 0.37 -0.21 -10.77
CA GLY A 188 1.19 0.59 -11.67
C GLY A 188 0.60 1.98 -11.87
N ASN A 189 1.47 2.95 -12.13
CA ASN A 189 1.11 4.31 -12.47
C ASN A 189 0.52 4.36 -13.88
N VAL A 190 -0.61 5.00 -14.03
CA VAL A 190 -1.29 5.23 -15.33
C VAL A 190 -1.29 6.71 -15.70
N GLY A 191 -0.41 7.48 -15.09
CA GLY A 191 -0.23 8.91 -15.33
C GLY A 191 -0.87 9.80 -14.26
N LYS A 192 -0.30 11.00 -14.10
CA LYS A 192 -0.78 12.04 -13.18
C LYS A 192 -0.96 11.59 -11.72
N GLY A 193 -0.15 10.58 -11.29
CA GLY A 193 -0.22 9.99 -9.95
C GLY A 193 -1.44 9.11 -9.70
N PHE A 194 -2.16 8.70 -10.74
CA PHE A 194 -3.18 7.65 -10.64
C PHE A 194 -2.54 6.27 -10.80
N PHE A 195 -2.96 5.35 -9.95
CA PHE A 195 -2.49 3.97 -9.94
C PHE A 195 -3.67 3.03 -10.10
N ILE A 196 -3.50 2.06 -11.01
CA ILE A 196 -4.42 0.95 -11.18
C ILE A 196 -3.68 -0.34 -10.83
N GLY A 197 -4.36 -1.25 -10.18
CA GLY A 197 -3.77 -2.53 -9.81
C GLY A 197 -4.78 -3.54 -9.35
N GLY A 198 -4.29 -4.55 -8.68
CA GLY A 198 -5.10 -5.58 -8.06
C GLY A 198 -4.60 -5.89 -6.66
N MET A 199 -5.50 -6.37 -5.83
CA MET A 199 -5.16 -6.92 -4.53
C MET A 199 -6.07 -8.10 -4.19
N GLY A 200 -5.55 -8.97 -3.34
CA GLY A 200 -6.33 -10.05 -2.77
C GLY A 200 -5.78 -10.46 -1.41
N MET A 201 -6.66 -10.84 -0.52
CA MET A 201 -6.31 -11.31 0.82
C MET A 201 -7.28 -12.39 1.29
N GLY A 202 -6.80 -13.24 2.18
CA GLY A 202 -7.61 -14.32 2.74
C GLY A 202 -7.18 -14.70 4.15
N TYR A 203 -8.08 -15.39 4.79
CA TYR A 203 -7.92 -16.04 6.08
C TYR A 203 -8.43 -17.47 5.99
N THR A 204 -7.74 -18.40 6.60
CA THR A 204 -8.22 -19.79 6.71
C THR A 204 -7.86 -20.33 8.09
N VAL A 205 -8.80 -21.03 8.70
CA VAL A 205 -8.59 -21.79 9.93
C VAL A 205 -9.19 -23.17 9.79
N GLU A 206 -8.44 -24.17 10.22
CA GLU A 206 -8.85 -25.57 10.26
C GLU A 206 -8.87 -26.07 11.70
N ARG A 207 -9.88 -26.84 12.04
CA ARG A 207 -9.99 -27.49 13.34
C ARG A 207 -10.54 -28.89 13.18
N LYS A 208 -10.01 -29.80 13.98
CA LYS A 208 -10.39 -31.21 14.01
C LYS A 208 -10.72 -31.61 15.44
N LYS A 209 -11.80 -32.41 15.60
CA LYS A 209 -12.15 -32.99 16.87
C LYS A 209 -12.62 -34.42 16.66
N ALA A 210 -12.39 -35.30 17.64
CA ALA A 210 -12.99 -36.61 17.66
C ALA A 210 -14.51 -36.50 17.84
N ASP A 211 -15.25 -37.36 17.17
CA ASP A 211 -16.68 -37.43 17.39
C ASP A 211 -16.96 -38.04 18.78
N THR A 212 -17.90 -37.46 19.49
CA THR A 212 -18.28 -37.89 20.85
C THR A 212 -19.50 -38.77 20.86
N ASP A 213 -20.17 -38.90 19.72
CA ASP A 213 -21.32 -39.83 19.59
C ASP A 213 -20.82 -41.26 19.47
N PRO A 214 -21.28 -42.17 20.36
CA PRO A 214 -20.91 -43.59 20.28
C PRO A 214 -21.20 -44.24 18.93
N ALA A 215 -22.22 -43.76 18.21
CA ALA A 215 -22.57 -44.27 16.86
C ALA A 215 -21.47 -43.95 15.82
N PHE A 216 -20.61 -42.98 16.11
CA PHE A 216 -19.50 -42.54 15.27
C PHE A 216 -18.15 -42.73 15.96
N ALA A 217 -18.01 -43.73 16.79
CA ALA A 217 -16.74 -44.05 17.44
C ALA A 217 -15.62 -44.22 16.41
N GLY A 218 -14.51 -43.51 16.58
CA GLY A 218 -13.40 -43.51 15.64
C GLY A 218 -13.53 -42.51 14.49
N PHE A 219 -14.64 -41.79 14.38
CA PHE A 219 -14.80 -40.69 13.43
C PHE A 219 -14.24 -39.38 14.01
N HIS A 220 -13.93 -38.47 13.11
CA HIS A 220 -13.51 -37.11 13.40
C HIS A 220 -14.37 -36.15 12.60
N THR A 221 -14.75 -35.06 13.24
CA THR A 221 -15.36 -33.93 12.56
C THR A 221 -14.28 -32.87 12.31
N ASN A 222 -14.12 -32.50 11.05
CA ASN A 222 -13.22 -31.44 10.60
C ASN A 222 -14.06 -30.21 10.25
N MET A 223 -13.57 -29.05 10.65
CA MET A 223 -14.12 -27.75 10.29
C MET A 223 -13.01 -26.95 9.62
N ARG A 224 -13.31 -26.41 8.44
CA ARG A 224 -12.47 -25.43 7.76
C ARG A 224 -13.31 -24.19 7.47
N TYR A 225 -12.90 -23.07 8.00
CA TYR A 225 -13.49 -21.78 7.66
C TYR A 225 -12.47 -20.95 6.90
N SER A 226 -12.90 -20.36 5.80
CA SER A 226 -12.10 -19.41 5.03
C SER A 226 -12.92 -18.18 4.65
N MET A 227 -12.26 -17.04 4.67
CA MET A 227 -12.76 -15.78 4.15
C MET A 227 -11.72 -15.25 3.18
N SER A 228 -12.17 -14.86 2.00
CA SER A 228 -11.29 -14.23 1.00
C SER A 228 -11.98 -13.07 0.34
N MET A 229 -11.18 -12.08 -0.08
CA MET A 229 -11.64 -10.97 -0.90
C MET A 229 -10.54 -10.44 -1.78
N GLY A 230 -10.90 -9.88 -2.94
CA GLY A 230 -9.96 -9.27 -3.85
C GLY A 230 -10.65 -8.52 -4.97
N GLY A 231 -9.87 -7.71 -5.67
CA GLY A 231 -10.42 -6.90 -6.74
C GLY A 231 -9.40 -5.96 -7.36
N VAL A 232 -9.94 -5.09 -8.21
CA VAL A 232 -9.18 -4.01 -8.85
C VAL A 232 -9.10 -2.82 -7.93
N THR A 233 -7.93 -2.22 -7.82
CA THR A 233 -7.70 -0.98 -7.05
C THR A 233 -7.51 0.20 -7.99
N LEU A 234 -8.10 1.33 -7.61
CA LEU A 234 -7.88 2.62 -8.25
C LEU A 234 -7.53 3.62 -7.16
N GLU A 235 -6.36 4.25 -7.28
CA GLU A 235 -5.81 5.11 -6.25
C GLU A 235 -5.18 6.35 -6.84
N LYS A 236 -5.17 7.45 -6.07
CA LYS A 236 -4.43 8.66 -6.35
C LYS A 236 -3.35 8.81 -5.30
N ARG A 237 -2.09 8.77 -5.72
CA ARG A 237 -0.94 9.08 -4.88
C ARG A 237 -0.61 10.55 -4.94
N PHE A 238 -0.13 11.08 -3.83
CA PHE A 238 0.34 12.44 -3.69
C PHE A 238 1.45 12.51 -2.64
N PRO A 239 2.44 13.36 -2.82
CA PRO A 239 3.48 13.56 -1.83
C PRO A 239 2.89 14.29 -0.62
N ILE A 240 3.38 13.93 0.57
CA ILE A 240 3.02 14.61 1.80
C ILE A 240 4.19 15.44 2.29
N TYR A 241 5.33 14.79 2.56
CA TYR A 241 6.53 15.47 3.04
C TYR A 241 7.75 14.55 2.88
N GLY A 242 8.83 15.05 2.30
CA GLY A 242 10.07 14.30 2.11
C GLY A 242 9.80 12.93 1.44
N ASN A 243 10.18 11.86 2.12
CA ASN A 243 10.02 10.48 1.64
C ASN A 243 8.65 9.85 1.98
N VAL A 244 7.65 10.66 2.36
CA VAL A 244 6.32 10.17 2.71
C VAL A 244 5.33 10.50 1.61
N ILE A 245 4.72 9.45 1.06
CA ILE A 245 3.71 9.52 0.01
C ILE A 245 2.37 9.08 0.59
N GLY A 246 1.32 9.87 0.36
CA GLY A 246 -0.05 9.51 0.67
C GLY A 246 -0.74 8.89 -0.52
N SER A 247 -1.73 8.04 -0.27
CA SER A 247 -2.61 7.50 -1.29
C SER A 247 -4.04 7.48 -0.77
N LEU A 248 -4.98 7.85 -1.63
CA LEU A 248 -6.41 7.68 -1.40
C LEU A 248 -7.00 6.94 -2.59
N GLY A 249 -7.85 5.97 -2.31
CA GLY A 249 -8.42 5.17 -3.38
C GLY A 249 -9.52 4.23 -2.92
N THR A 250 -9.85 3.30 -3.79
CA THR A 250 -10.85 2.27 -3.54
C THR A 250 -10.46 0.96 -4.21
N MET A 251 -10.92 -0.16 -3.64
CA MET A 251 -10.96 -1.44 -4.32
C MET A 251 -12.41 -1.77 -4.66
N LEU A 252 -12.61 -2.26 -5.87
CA LEU A 252 -13.88 -2.83 -6.34
C LEU A 252 -13.63 -4.30 -6.68
N GLY A 253 -14.41 -5.19 -6.10
CA GLY A 253 -14.18 -6.61 -6.29
C GLY A 253 -15.25 -7.49 -5.68
N ALA A 254 -14.85 -8.69 -5.31
CA ALA A 254 -15.70 -9.67 -4.69
C ALA A 254 -14.98 -10.40 -3.56
N GLY A 255 -15.73 -11.05 -2.73
CA GLY A 255 -15.24 -11.92 -1.68
C GLY A 255 -16.21 -13.06 -1.41
N GLU A 256 -15.75 -13.98 -0.57
CA GLU A 256 -16.55 -15.13 -0.17
C GLU A 256 -16.21 -15.57 1.26
N HIS A 257 -17.21 -16.11 1.93
CA HIS A 257 -17.07 -16.92 3.13
C HIS A 257 -17.37 -18.37 2.79
N ASN A 258 -16.52 -19.27 3.22
CA ASN A 258 -16.70 -20.70 3.08
C ASN A 258 -16.58 -21.36 4.45
N LEU A 259 -17.56 -22.20 4.80
CA LEU A 259 -17.51 -23.07 5.95
C LEU A 259 -17.68 -24.52 5.50
N GLU A 260 -16.62 -25.29 5.57
CA GLU A 260 -16.63 -26.72 5.25
C GLU A 260 -16.71 -27.52 6.55
N LEU A 261 -17.67 -28.45 6.59
CA LEU A 261 -17.85 -29.37 7.68
C LEU A 261 -17.80 -30.79 7.10
N ALA A 262 -16.88 -31.60 7.59
CA ALA A 262 -16.70 -32.96 7.12
C ALA A 262 -16.58 -33.92 8.32
N ARG A 263 -17.33 -34.99 8.31
CA ARG A 263 -17.17 -36.12 9.24
C ARG A 263 -16.53 -37.29 8.49
N THR A 264 -15.46 -37.81 9.01
CA THR A 264 -14.72 -38.91 8.38
C THR A 264 -14.02 -39.76 9.43
N ASN A 265 -13.86 -41.05 9.16
CA ASN A 265 -13.00 -41.94 9.95
C ASN A 265 -11.50 -41.76 9.62
N GLY A 266 -11.17 -40.98 8.57
CA GLY A 266 -9.78 -40.66 8.22
C GLY A 266 -8.98 -41.83 7.63
N SER A 267 -9.59 -42.98 7.36
CA SER A 267 -8.92 -44.17 6.84
C SER A 267 -9.44 -44.47 5.44
N TYR A 268 -8.57 -44.32 4.46
CA TYR A 268 -8.86 -44.62 3.05
C TYR A 268 -7.76 -45.53 2.50
N ASN A 269 -8.17 -46.65 1.91
CA ASN A 269 -7.32 -47.53 1.14
C ASN A 269 -7.67 -47.33 -0.34
N TRP A 270 -6.69 -47.18 -1.20
CA TRP A 270 -6.92 -46.96 -2.63
C TRP A 270 -7.80 -48.03 -3.26
N GLY A 271 -7.59 -49.31 -2.88
CA GLY A 271 -8.38 -50.43 -3.37
C GLY A 271 -9.84 -50.47 -2.90
N ASP A 272 -10.13 -49.75 -1.81
CA ASP A 272 -11.46 -49.79 -1.15
C ASP A 272 -12.23 -48.47 -1.32
N ILE A 273 -11.70 -47.50 -2.10
CA ILE A 273 -12.33 -46.19 -2.25
C ILE A 273 -13.77 -46.28 -2.70
N ASN A 274 -14.07 -47.14 -3.69
CA ASN A 274 -15.43 -47.29 -4.17
C ASN A 274 -16.36 -47.83 -3.07
N GLY A 275 -15.91 -48.84 -2.32
CA GLY A 275 -16.65 -49.39 -1.19
C GLY A 275 -16.83 -48.41 -0.04
N THR A 276 -15.81 -47.65 0.26
CA THR A 276 -15.82 -46.61 1.29
C THR A 276 -16.79 -45.49 0.93
N MET A 277 -16.80 -45.05 -0.32
CA MET A 277 -17.71 -44.01 -0.79
C MET A 277 -19.17 -44.43 -0.77
N LEU A 278 -19.45 -45.65 -1.13
CA LEU A 278 -20.83 -46.18 -1.23
C LEU A 278 -21.45 -46.53 0.13
N ASN A 279 -20.65 -46.93 1.12
CA ASN A 279 -21.11 -47.41 2.41
C ASN A 279 -20.70 -46.56 3.60
N SER A 280 -20.20 -45.36 3.38
CA SER A 280 -19.61 -44.56 4.45
C SER A 280 -20.64 -43.73 5.21
N SER A 281 -20.47 -43.69 6.53
CA SER A 281 -21.07 -42.67 7.40
C SER A 281 -20.33 -41.33 7.30
N ASN A 282 -19.49 -41.16 6.29
CA ASN A 282 -18.84 -39.90 5.98
C ASN A 282 -19.88 -38.91 5.47
N SER A 283 -19.78 -37.69 5.93
CA SER A 283 -20.65 -36.61 5.50
C SER A 283 -19.79 -35.37 5.19
N TYR A 284 -20.25 -34.58 4.23
CA TYR A 284 -19.61 -33.33 3.83
C TYR A 284 -20.69 -32.30 3.49
N VAL A 285 -20.52 -31.12 3.98
CA VAL A 285 -21.28 -29.94 3.57
C VAL A 285 -20.35 -28.74 3.52
N ARG A 286 -20.47 -27.95 2.47
CA ARG A 286 -19.81 -26.69 2.32
C ARG A 286 -20.85 -25.58 2.24
N LEU A 287 -20.81 -24.67 3.19
CA LEU A 287 -21.62 -23.47 3.16
C LEU A 287 -20.81 -22.36 2.52
N ASN A 288 -21.38 -21.69 1.54
CA ASN A 288 -20.77 -20.60 0.81
C ASN A 288 -21.64 -19.36 0.85
N ARG A 289 -20.99 -18.21 0.96
CA ARG A 289 -21.63 -16.89 0.85
C ARG A 289 -20.72 -15.95 0.10
N SER A 290 -21.10 -15.59 -1.11
CA SER A 290 -20.39 -14.62 -1.95
C SER A 290 -20.93 -13.20 -1.76
N PHE A 291 -20.07 -12.20 -1.92
CA PHE A 291 -20.43 -10.79 -1.80
C PHE A 291 -19.58 -9.92 -2.73
N LEU A 292 -20.16 -8.81 -3.17
CA LEU A 292 -19.44 -7.75 -3.85
C LEU A 292 -18.78 -6.83 -2.81
N VAL A 293 -17.64 -6.27 -3.17
CA VAL A 293 -16.84 -5.42 -2.27
C VAL A 293 -16.62 -4.05 -2.88
N VAL A 294 -16.90 -3.04 -2.08
CA VAL A 294 -16.39 -1.67 -2.28
C VAL A 294 -15.59 -1.33 -1.04
N GLN A 295 -14.29 -1.04 -1.21
CA GLN A 295 -13.39 -0.78 -0.09
C GLN A 295 -12.63 0.52 -0.29
N PRO A 296 -13.17 1.69 0.18
CA PRO A 296 -12.39 2.92 0.30
C PRO A 296 -11.20 2.70 1.23
N ARG A 297 -10.05 3.30 0.86
CA ARG A 297 -8.78 3.09 1.53
C ARG A 297 -7.90 4.33 1.52
N ALA A 298 -7.13 4.47 2.57
CA ALA A 298 -6.10 5.47 2.72
C ALA A 298 -4.77 4.79 3.07
N GLU A 299 -3.71 5.14 2.37
CA GLU A 299 -2.39 4.51 2.50
C GLU A 299 -1.32 5.58 2.71
N LEU A 300 -0.35 5.25 3.54
CA LEU A 300 0.89 6.00 3.71
C LEU A 300 2.05 5.08 3.32
N LEU A 301 2.93 5.58 2.46
CA LEU A 301 4.17 4.95 2.06
C LEU A 301 5.32 5.78 2.59
N TRP A 302 6.13 5.21 3.45
CA TRP A 302 7.38 5.80 3.91
C TRP A 302 8.54 5.17 3.15
N LYS A 303 9.06 5.88 2.16
CA LYS A 303 10.16 5.45 1.30
C LYS A 303 11.46 5.43 2.11
N LEU A 304 12.02 4.25 2.31
CA LEU A 304 13.26 4.03 3.06
C LEU A 304 14.45 3.86 2.12
N LEU A 305 14.23 3.24 0.95
CA LEU A 305 15.21 3.03 -0.11
C LEU A 305 14.54 3.33 -1.46
N PRO A 306 15.31 3.54 -2.54
CA PRO A 306 14.73 3.80 -3.87
C PRO A 306 13.74 2.75 -4.36
N TRP A 307 13.84 1.51 -3.89
CA TRP A 307 13.02 0.37 -4.27
C TRP A 307 12.17 -0.20 -3.13
N PHE A 308 12.24 0.39 -1.91
CA PHE A 308 11.58 -0.16 -0.72
C PHE A 308 10.95 0.92 0.14
N ALA A 309 9.70 0.71 0.53
CA ALA A 309 9.00 1.53 1.51
C ALA A 309 8.30 0.68 2.59
N LEU A 310 8.06 1.29 3.73
CA LEU A 310 7.09 0.79 4.70
C LEU A 310 5.72 1.38 4.37
N ARG A 311 4.73 0.51 4.27
CA ARG A 311 3.35 0.84 3.95
C ARG A 311 2.48 0.69 5.17
N GLY A 312 1.68 1.70 5.48
CA GLY A 312 0.58 1.64 6.44
C GLY A 312 -0.74 1.95 5.74
N GLU A 313 -1.80 1.21 6.02
CA GLU A 313 -3.09 1.39 5.37
C GLU A 313 -4.24 1.24 6.36
N VAL A 314 -5.26 2.04 6.16
CA VAL A 314 -6.58 1.90 6.78
C VAL A 314 -7.61 1.82 5.66
N ALA A 315 -8.48 0.83 5.73
CA ALA A 315 -9.55 0.66 4.76
C ALA A 315 -10.86 0.26 5.46
N TYR A 316 -11.98 0.52 4.81
CA TYR A 316 -13.29 0.08 5.29
C TYR A 316 -13.99 -0.71 4.20
N THR A 317 -14.32 -1.96 4.49
CA THR A 317 -15.02 -2.85 3.57
C THR A 317 -16.52 -2.65 3.66
N TYR A 318 -17.15 -2.33 2.54
CA TYR A 318 -18.59 -2.44 2.34
C TYR A 318 -18.85 -3.67 1.48
N GLY A 319 -19.49 -4.68 2.07
CA GLY A 319 -19.89 -5.88 1.37
C GLY A 319 -21.36 -5.84 1.01
N TYR A 320 -21.71 -6.24 -0.19
CA TYR A 320 -23.08 -6.40 -0.65
C TYR A 320 -23.25 -7.77 -1.27
N ALA A 321 -24.14 -8.57 -0.70
CA ALA A 321 -24.48 -9.88 -1.28
C ALA A 321 -25.75 -9.73 -2.13
N PRO A 322 -25.66 -9.98 -3.46
CA PRO A 322 -26.79 -9.84 -4.36
C PRO A 322 -27.84 -10.94 -4.18
N GLU A 323 -27.42 -12.10 -3.64
CA GLU A 323 -28.33 -13.22 -3.37
C GLU A 323 -28.72 -13.24 -1.89
N GLU A 324 -29.93 -13.65 -1.58
CA GLU A 324 -30.40 -13.80 -0.22
C GLU A 324 -29.95 -15.16 0.32
N GLY A 325 -29.23 -15.15 1.44
CA GLY A 325 -28.88 -16.36 2.17
C GLY A 325 -27.56 -17.02 1.76
N TRP A 326 -27.22 -18.03 2.50
CA TRP A 326 -26.11 -18.94 2.26
C TRP A 326 -26.52 -20.04 1.31
N THR A 327 -25.58 -20.56 0.54
CA THR A 327 -25.74 -21.77 -0.25
C THR A 327 -25.03 -22.95 0.41
N ALA A 328 -25.56 -24.14 0.28
CA ALA A 328 -24.95 -25.39 0.75
C ALA A 328 -24.62 -26.28 -0.45
N GLU A 329 -23.37 -26.71 -0.54
CA GLU A 329 -22.89 -27.71 -1.46
C GLU A 329 -22.68 -29.02 -0.69
N THR A 330 -23.27 -30.10 -1.19
CA THR A 330 -23.14 -31.42 -0.61
C THR A 330 -22.01 -32.19 -1.27
N GLY A 331 -21.62 -33.33 -0.67
CA GLY A 331 -20.62 -34.23 -1.25
C GLY A 331 -20.98 -34.81 -2.63
N ALA A 332 -22.24 -34.71 -3.05
CA ALA A 332 -22.70 -35.10 -4.39
C ALA A 332 -22.49 -33.99 -5.44
N GLY A 333 -22.10 -32.77 -5.01
CA GLY A 333 -21.90 -31.60 -5.89
C GLY A 333 -23.18 -30.81 -6.15
N ASP A 334 -24.29 -31.17 -5.51
CA ASP A 334 -25.54 -30.42 -5.61
C ASP A 334 -25.45 -29.16 -4.71
N THR A 335 -25.94 -28.04 -5.21
CA THR A 335 -26.00 -26.77 -4.49
C THR A 335 -27.44 -26.40 -4.15
N TYR A 336 -27.70 -26.07 -2.91
CA TYR A 336 -29.02 -25.74 -2.37
C TYR A 336 -28.97 -24.38 -1.63
N ASP A 337 -30.06 -23.63 -1.73
CA ASP A 337 -30.25 -22.43 -0.91
C ASP A 337 -30.53 -22.82 0.54
N VAL A 338 -29.85 -22.19 1.48
CA VAL A 338 -30.06 -22.41 2.91
C VAL A 338 -31.20 -21.55 3.40
N SER A 339 -32.39 -22.12 3.58
CA SER A 339 -33.55 -21.39 4.07
C SER A 339 -33.31 -20.78 5.45
N ALA A 340 -33.84 -19.58 5.69
CA ALA A 340 -33.71 -18.82 6.93
C ALA A 340 -32.26 -18.60 7.41
N SER A 341 -31.32 -18.57 6.47
CA SER A 341 -29.94 -18.23 6.79
C SER A 341 -29.83 -16.74 7.22
N PRO A 342 -28.91 -16.40 8.11
CA PRO A 342 -28.77 -15.04 8.59
C PRO A 342 -28.29 -14.10 7.47
N ASN A 343 -28.62 -12.80 7.62
CA ASN A 343 -28.07 -11.78 6.77
C ASN A 343 -26.69 -11.39 7.32
N THR A 344 -25.66 -12.00 6.76
CA THR A 344 -24.27 -11.84 7.21
C THR A 344 -23.76 -10.44 6.89
N ASP A 345 -23.16 -9.79 7.87
CA ASP A 345 -22.44 -8.52 7.65
C ASP A 345 -21.04 -8.80 7.08
N PHE A 346 -20.78 -8.27 5.89
CA PHE A 346 -19.50 -8.36 5.20
C PHE A 346 -18.64 -7.09 5.36
N GLY A 347 -19.11 -6.15 6.20
CA GLY A 347 -18.46 -4.88 6.44
C GLY A 347 -17.37 -4.98 7.51
N GLY A 348 -16.51 -3.96 7.54
CA GLY A 348 -15.56 -3.82 8.63
C GLY A 348 -14.36 -2.96 8.31
N LEU A 349 -13.79 -2.41 9.37
CA LEU A 349 -12.52 -1.71 9.33
C LEU A 349 -11.38 -2.70 9.15
N SER A 350 -10.37 -2.35 8.33
CA SER A 350 -9.10 -3.08 8.26
C SER A 350 -7.93 -2.13 8.47
N ILE A 351 -6.89 -2.65 9.11
CA ILE A 351 -5.63 -1.95 9.33
C ILE A 351 -4.50 -2.88 8.88
N SER A 352 -3.61 -2.38 8.04
CA SER A 352 -2.48 -3.13 7.50
C SER A 352 -1.19 -2.35 7.66
N ILE A 353 -0.10 -3.08 7.97
CA ILE A 353 1.25 -2.55 7.93
C ILE A 353 2.11 -3.61 7.22
N GLY A 354 2.85 -3.23 6.19
CA GLY A 354 3.66 -4.18 5.44
C GLY A 354 4.70 -3.51 4.55
N PRO A 355 5.56 -4.30 3.91
CA PRO A 355 6.54 -3.80 2.97
C PRO A 355 5.89 -3.43 1.63
N TRP A 356 6.43 -2.43 0.97
CA TRP A 356 6.18 -2.09 -0.43
C TRP A 356 7.47 -2.20 -1.22
N PHE A 357 7.46 -2.87 -2.35
CA PHE A 357 8.59 -3.08 -3.25
C PHE A 357 8.27 -2.47 -4.62
N GLY A 358 9.14 -1.58 -5.09
CA GLY A 358 9.01 -0.85 -6.35
C GLY A 358 8.67 0.63 -6.13
N PHE A 359 9.24 1.47 -7.00
CA PHE A 359 8.93 2.92 -7.16
C PHE A 359 9.21 3.32 -8.60
#